data_250b914954659cf91d85f91a6124f6ec
#
_entry.id   250b914954659cf91d85f91a6124f6ec
#
_cell.length_a   1.000
_cell.length_b   1.000
_cell.length_c   1.000
_cell.angle_alpha   90.00
_cell.angle_beta   90.00
_cell.angle_gamma   90.00
#
_symmetry.space_group_name_H-M   'P 1'
#
loop_
_entity.id
_entity.type
_entity.pdbx_description
1 polymer ?
#
loop_
_entity_poly.entity_id
_entity_poly.type
_entity_poly.pdbx_seq_one_letter_code
_entity_poly.pdbx_strand_id
1 'polypeptide(L)'
;MGKRPLRVFLDSNIILSRLLSDKGAPRIILDLLSIGLPFLIGLTGRYNLVEIERNLKKKMPGILSVYKVYFPKLSLKIIPLPPEEELREYFGKIADKDIPVLVSAIRGKADFLVTGDKQHFEKIKAREEYPLRIVTPSEFIDSILPEIFKELKEK
;
A
#
# COMPACT_ATOMS: atom_id res chain seq x y z
N MET A 1 -9.87 -13.98 20.40
CA MET A 1 -8.81 -14.56 20.17
C MET A 1 -8.02 -14.25 18.93
N GLY A 2 -6.93 -14.19 18.98
CA GLY A 2 -5.81 -13.97 18.22
C GLY A 2 -5.76 -14.05 16.72
N LYS A 3 -6.64 -13.43 16.04
CA LYS A 3 -6.39 -13.18 14.62
C LYS A 3 -5.23 -12.20 14.54
N ARG A 4 -4.25 -12.51 13.69
CA ARG A 4 -3.18 -11.56 13.44
C ARG A 4 -3.76 -10.32 12.76
N PRO A 5 -3.17 -9.14 12.97
CA PRO A 5 -3.64 -7.94 12.27
C PRO A 5 -3.54 -8.11 10.76
N LEU A 6 -4.48 -7.49 10.04
CA LEU A 6 -4.42 -7.43 8.59
C LEU A 6 -3.30 -6.47 8.19
N ARG A 7 -2.48 -6.90 7.26
CA ARG A 7 -1.33 -6.12 6.77
C ARG A 7 -1.67 -5.58 5.38
N VAL A 8 -1.66 -4.26 5.27
CA VAL A 8 -2.13 -3.55 4.08
C VAL A 8 -0.98 -2.75 3.50
N PHE A 9 -0.51 -3.15 2.32
CA PHE A 9 0.56 -2.45 1.63
C PHE A 9 -0.04 -1.42 0.67
N LEU A 10 0.43 -0.18 0.76
CA LEU A 10 -0.05 0.91 -0.07
C LEU A 10 0.96 1.23 -1.17
N ASP A 11 0.51 1.19 -2.43
CA ASP A 11 1.31 1.65 -3.55
C ASP A 11 1.46 3.17 -3.49
N SER A 12 2.48 3.71 -4.14
CA SER A 12 2.81 5.14 -4.14
C SER A 12 1.65 6.02 -4.54
N ASN A 13 0.88 5.59 -5.56
CA ASN A 13 -0.23 6.39 -6.07
C ASN A 13 -1.35 6.60 -5.04
N ILE A 14 -1.49 5.69 -4.07
CA ILE A 14 -2.49 5.84 -3.01
C ILE A 14 -2.09 6.99 -2.07
N ILE A 15 -0.83 7.02 -1.69
CA ILE A 15 -0.30 8.09 -0.82
C ILE A 15 -0.34 9.43 -1.55
N LEU A 16 0.08 9.45 -2.82
CA LEU A 16 0.04 10.67 -3.63
C LEU A 16 -1.39 11.19 -3.82
N SER A 17 -2.34 10.30 -4.08
CA SER A 17 -3.74 10.68 -4.22
C SER A 17 -4.27 11.37 -2.97
N ARG A 18 -3.89 10.87 -1.79
CA ARG A 18 -4.30 11.49 -0.53
C ARG A 18 -3.71 12.89 -0.35
N LEU A 19 -2.44 13.07 -0.76
CA LEU A 19 -1.79 14.37 -0.68
C LEU A 19 -2.42 15.41 -1.61
N LEU A 20 -2.90 14.98 -2.77
CA LEU A 20 -3.43 15.87 -3.80
C LEU A 20 -4.94 16.05 -3.73
N SER A 21 -5.63 15.25 -2.92
CA SER A 21 -7.07 15.31 -2.77
C SER A 21 -7.48 14.88 -1.36
N ASP A 22 -8.42 15.59 -0.77
CA ASP A 22 -8.98 15.23 0.52
C ASP A 22 -10.29 14.45 0.37
N LYS A 23 -10.55 13.90 -0.82
CA LYS A 23 -11.76 13.14 -1.12
C LYS A 23 -11.40 11.77 -1.67
N GLY A 24 -12.37 10.85 -1.58
CA GLY A 24 -12.27 9.55 -2.21
C GLY A 24 -11.70 8.46 -1.32
N ALA A 25 -11.60 7.28 -1.91
CA ALA A 25 -11.19 6.07 -1.21
C ALA A 25 -9.77 6.15 -0.61
N PRO A 26 -8.76 6.70 -1.30
CA PRO A 26 -7.43 6.81 -0.69
C PRO A 26 -7.42 7.58 0.62
N ARG A 27 -8.20 8.65 0.72
CA ARG A 27 -8.31 9.40 1.97
C ARG A 27 -8.85 8.54 3.09
N ILE A 28 -9.92 7.80 2.82
CA ILE A 28 -10.57 6.94 3.82
C ILE A 28 -9.57 5.90 4.33
N ILE A 29 -8.83 5.29 3.42
CA ILE A 29 -7.85 4.26 3.78
C ILE A 29 -6.76 4.84 4.68
N LEU A 30 -6.16 5.96 4.28
CA LEU A 30 -5.07 6.55 5.06
C LEU A 30 -5.56 7.06 6.41
N ASP A 31 -6.78 7.59 6.48
CA ASP A 31 -7.37 8.02 7.74
C ASP A 31 -7.59 6.82 8.67
N LEU A 32 -8.08 5.70 8.14
CA LEU A 32 -8.26 4.47 8.93
C LEU A 32 -6.93 3.96 9.48
N LEU A 33 -5.88 3.97 8.66
CA LEU A 33 -4.58 3.49 9.09
C LEU A 33 -3.94 4.42 10.12
N SER A 34 -4.21 5.73 10.04
CA SER A 34 -3.65 6.71 10.98
C SER A 34 -4.31 6.68 12.36
N ILE A 35 -5.51 6.11 12.49
CA ILE A 35 -6.19 5.98 13.78
C ILE A 35 -5.45 5.02 14.71
N GLY A 36 -4.70 4.07 14.16
CA GLY A 36 -3.96 3.10 14.97
C GLY A 36 -4.81 1.95 15.47
N LEU A 37 -5.76 1.49 14.66
CA LEU A 37 -6.57 0.33 15.01
C LEU A 37 -5.68 -0.90 15.18
N PRO A 38 -5.85 -1.67 16.26
CA PRO A 38 -4.94 -2.79 16.53
C PRO A 38 -5.04 -3.95 15.54
N PHE A 39 -6.10 -4.02 14.75
CA PHE A 39 -6.31 -5.08 13.77
C PHE A 39 -5.93 -4.69 12.33
N LEU A 40 -5.35 -3.50 12.15
CA LEU A 40 -4.87 -3.04 10.84
C LEU A 40 -3.45 -2.51 10.97
N ILE A 41 -2.58 -2.96 10.07
CA ILE A 41 -1.20 -2.46 9.98
C ILE A 41 -0.98 -1.97 8.57
N GLY A 42 -0.64 -0.70 8.42
CA GLY A 42 -0.31 -0.12 7.12
C GLY A 42 1.17 -0.29 6.82
N LEU A 43 1.48 -0.62 5.57
CA LEU A 43 2.84 -0.83 5.08
C LEU A 43 3.05 -0.04 3.80
N THR A 44 4.28 0.34 3.54
CA THR A 44 4.71 0.76 2.21
C THR A 44 6.18 0.41 2.06
N GLY A 45 6.73 0.51 0.86
CA GLY A 45 8.11 0.16 0.61
C GLY A 45 9.04 1.36 0.58
N ARG A 46 10.30 1.15 0.93
CA ARG A 46 11.34 2.17 0.74
C ARG A 46 11.38 2.62 -0.72
N TYR A 47 11.20 1.68 -1.65
CA TYR A 47 11.14 1.98 -3.07
C TYR A 47 10.04 3.01 -3.37
N ASN A 48 8.86 2.82 -2.76
CA ASN A 48 7.72 3.71 -2.95
C ASN A 48 8.01 5.11 -2.43
N LEU A 49 8.68 5.21 -1.27
CA LEU A 49 9.02 6.51 -0.70
C LEU A 49 10.01 7.27 -1.57
N VAL A 50 11.01 6.58 -2.11
CA VAL A 50 11.97 7.18 -3.03
C VAL A 50 11.26 7.68 -4.29
N GLU A 51 10.33 6.89 -4.82
CA GLU A 51 9.54 7.26 -5.99
C GLU A 51 8.67 8.50 -5.72
N ILE A 52 7.98 8.51 -4.59
CA ILE A 52 7.14 9.65 -4.20
C ILE A 52 7.98 10.93 -4.10
N GLU A 53 9.09 10.86 -3.37
CA GLU A 53 9.96 12.03 -3.18
C GLU A 53 10.54 12.54 -4.49
N ARG A 54 10.95 11.62 -5.36
CA ARG A 54 11.49 11.99 -6.67
C ARG A 54 10.43 12.69 -7.51
N ASN A 55 9.22 12.16 -7.55
CA ASN A 55 8.13 12.74 -8.32
C ASN A 55 7.71 14.11 -7.80
N LEU A 56 7.60 14.25 -6.49
CA LEU A 56 7.21 15.52 -5.87
C LEU A 56 8.28 16.58 -6.08
N LYS A 57 9.53 16.22 -5.89
CA LYS A 57 10.66 17.16 -6.09
C LYS A 57 10.69 17.68 -7.52
N LYS A 58 10.43 16.81 -8.49
CA LYS A 58 10.49 17.15 -9.91
C LYS A 58 9.27 17.94 -10.37
N LYS A 59 8.06 17.53 -9.95
CA LYS A 59 6.81 18.07 -10.48
C LYS A 59 6.11 19.05 -9.57
N MET A 60 6.22 18.85 -8.26
CA MET A 60 5.47 19.65 -7.27
C MET A 60 6.28 19.84 -6.00
N PRO A 61 7.37 20.64 -6.06
CA PRO A 61 8.26 20.77 -4.88
C PRO A 61 7.56 21.36 -3.66
N GLY A 62 6.52 22.17 -3.84
CA GLY A 62 5.75 22.69 -2.70
C GLY A 62 5.01 21.60 -1.93
N ILE A 63 4.55 20.57 -2.64
CA ILE A 63 3.86 19.44 -2.02
C ILE A 63 4.85 18.54 -1.26
N LEU A 64 6.13 18.53 -1.68
CA LEU A 64 7.15 17.75 -0.97
C LEU A 64 7.25 18.15 0.50
N SER A 65 7.17 19.45 0.80
CA SER A 65 7.20 19.94 2.19
C SER A 65 5.99 19.42 2.98
N VAL A 66 4.81 19.44 2.35
CA VAL A 66 3.58 18.93 2.96
C VAL A 66 3.72 17.43 3.22
N TYR A 67 4.25 16.69 2.26
CA TYR A 67 4.47 15.25 2.38
C TYR A 67 5.39 14.92 3.57
N LYS A 68 6.47 15.65 3.73
CA LYS A 68 7.42 15.40 4.81
C LYS A 68 6.82 15.61 6.20
N VAL A 69 5.85 16.49 6.33
CA VAL A 69 5.12 16.70 7.58
C VAL A 69 4.04 15.64 7.77
N TYR A 70 3.35 15.29 6.69
CA TYR A 70 2.20 14.39 6.74
C TYR A 70 2.59 12.91 6.91
N PHE A 71 3.61 12.46 6.18
CA PHE A 71 3.93 11.03 6.12
C PHE A 71 4.18 10.38 7.49
N PRO A 72 4.95 11.00 8.41
CA PRO A 72 5.17 10.38 9.73
C PRO A 72 3.88 10.14 10.52
N LYS A 73 2.84 10.93 10.27
CA LYS A 73 1.56 10.79 10.97
C LYS A 73 0.77 9.56 10.56
N LEU A 74 1.14 8.93 9.44
CA LEU A 74 0.45 7.74 8.94
C LEU A 74 0.85 6.48 9.69
N SER A 75 1.98 6.50 10.39
CA SER A 75 2.50 5.35 11.15
C SER A 75 2.65 4.08 10.30
N LEU A 76 3.01 4.24 9.02
CA LEU A 76 3.22 3.10 8.14
C LEU A 76 4.56 2.42 8.45
N LYS A 77 4.56 1.10 8.42
CA LYS A 77 5.80 0.33 8.46
C LYS A 77 6.46 0.39 7.09
N ILE A 78 7.77 0.62 7.08
CA ILE A 78 8.51 0.76 5.83
C ILE A 78 9.28 -0.53 5.56
N ILE A 79 8.98 -1.16 4.43
CA ILE A 79 9.65 -2.38 4.02
C ILE A 79 10.94 -1.98 3.28
N PRO A 80 12.10 -2.52 3.68
CA PRO A 80 13.36 -2.19 3.01
C PRO A 80 13.37 -2.54 1.53
N LEU A 81 14.28 -1.94 0.78
CA LEU A 81 14.46 -2.26 -0.64
C LEU A 81 14.71 -3.77 -0.80
N PRO A 82 13.97 -4.43 -1.71
CA PRO A 82 14.17 -5.87 -1.93
C PRO A 82 15.55 -6.16 -2.53
N PRO A 83 16.14 -7.33 -2.21
CA PRO A 83 17.35 -7.78 -2.88
C PRO A 83 17.10 -8.01 -4.37
N GLU A 84 18.10 -7.72 -5.19
CA GLU A 84 17.99 -7.86 -6.64
C GLU A 84 17.58 -9.28 -7.05
N GLU A 85 18.10 -10.29 -6.39
CA GLU A 85 17.79 -11.69 -6.70
C GLU A 85 16.29 -12.01 -6.56
N GLU A 86 15.60 -11.37 -5.63
CA GLU A 86 14.15 -11.56 -5.50
C GLU A 86 13.40 -10.83 -6.60
N LEU A 87 13.92 -9.73 -7.09
CA LEU A 87 13.32 -8.99 -8.19
C LEU A 87 13.40 -9.78 -9.49
N ARG A 88 14.49 -10.52 -9.69
CA ARG A 88 14.73 -11.27 -10.94
C ARG A 88 13.66 -12.31 -11.24
N GLU A 89 13.03 -12.86 -10.20
CA GLU A 89 11.97 -13.85 -10.39
C GLU A 89 10.80 -13.32 -11.21
N TYR A 90 10.64 -12.00 -11.23
CA TYR A 90 9.50 -11.36 -11.86
C TYR A 90 9.85 -10.64 -13.18
N PHE A 91 11.11 -10.67 -13.60
CA PHE A 91 11.52 -10.04 -14.86
C PHE A 91 10.73 -10.64 -16.01
N GLY A 92 10.14 -9.75 -16.83
CA GLY A 92 9.34 -10.16 -17.97
C GLY A 92 7.90 -10.54 -17.66
N LYS A 93 7.53 -10.63 -16.36
CA LYS A 93 6.18 -10.99 -15.95
C LYS A 93 5.28 -9.78 -15.79
N ILE A 94 5.83 -8.68 -15.29
CA ILE A 94 5.17 -7.39 -15.16
C ILE A 94 6.18 -6.30 -15.48
N ALA A 95 5.74 -5.05 -15.59
CA ALA A 95 6.64 -3.94 -15.87
C ALA A 95 7.70 -3.80 -14.76
N ASP A 96 8.93 -3.46 -15.16
CA ASP A 96 10.05 -3.37 -14.24
C ASP A 96 9.78 -2.45 -13.04
N LYS A 97 9.09 -1.35 -13.26
CA LYS A 97 8.76 -0.38 -12.20
C LYS A 97 7.80 -0.94 -11.15
N ASP A 98 7.03 -1.95 -11.51
CA ASP A 98 6.04 -2.55 -10.60
C ASP A 98 6.60 -3.72 -9.79
N ILE A 99 7.71 -4.29 -10.24
CA ILE A 99 8.34 -5.43 -9.57
C ILE A 99 8.75 -5.10 -8.13
N PRO A 100 9.46 -3.98 -7.85
CA PRO A 100 9.82 -3.68 -6.47
C PRO A 100 8.62 -3.47 -5.56
N VAL A 101 7.51 -2.96 -6.10
CA VAL A 101 6.27 -2.78 -5.34
C VAL A 101 5.72 -4.14 -4.91
N LEU A 102 5.58 -5.06 -5.86
CA LEU A 102 5.07 -6.40 -5.61
C LEU A 102 5.95 -7.15 -4.61
N VAL A 103 7.26 -7.14 -4.83
CA VAL A 103 8.21 -7.87 -3.98
C VAL A 103 8.23 -7.28 -2.57
N SER A 104 8.16 -5.95 -2.45
CA SER A 104 8.07 -5.30 -1.13
C SER A 104 6.81 -5.73 -0.38
N ALA A 105 5.67 -5.81 -1.06
CA ALA A 105 4.42 -6.25 -0.45
C ALA A 105 4.53 -7.70 0.02
N ILE A 106 5.13 -8.57 -0.78
CA ILE A 106 5.35 -9.97 -0.41
C ILE A 106 6.28 -10.08 0.80
N ARG A 107 7.41 -9.37 0.79
CA ARG A 107 8.36 -9.36 1.90
C ARG A 107 7.73 -8.84 3.19
N GLY A 108 6.84 -7.87 3.07
CA GLY A 108 6.11 -7.33 4.20
C GLY A 108 4.98 -8.24 4.68
N LYS A 109 4.79 -9.40 4.05
CA LYS A 109 3.71 -10.33 4.37
C LYS A 109 2.34 -9.65 4.34
N ALA A 110 2.14 -8.82 3.33
CA ALA A 110 0.89 -8.09 3.17
C ALA A 110 -0.25 -9.04 2.82
N ASP A 111 -1.40 -8.79 3.38
CA ASP A 111 -2.64 -9.48 2.99
C ASP A 111 -3.27 -8.80 1.79
N PHE A 112 -3.07 -7.48 1.67
CA PHE A 112 -3.57 -6.67 0.57
C PHE A 112 -2.47 -5.79 0.01
N LEU A 113 -2.42 -5.69 -1.32
CA LEU A 113 -1.71 -4.63 -2.02
C LEU A 113 -2.77 -3.71 -2.61
N VAL A 114 -2.86 -2.48 -2.10
CA VAL A 114 -3.83 -1.49 -2.57
C VAL A 114 -3.13 -0.60 -3.59
N THR A 115 -3.66 -0.57 -4.81
CA THR A 115 -3.06 0.18 -5.91
C THR A 115 -4.13 0.76 -6.83
N GLY A 116 -3.86 1.94 -7.38
CA GLY A 116 -4.70 2.52 -8.44
C GLY A 116 -4.44 1.90 -9.81
N ASP A 117 -3.36 1.11 -9.94
CA ASP A 117 -2.94 0.48 -11.18
C ASP A 117 -3.06 -1.05 -11.12
N LYS A 118 -4.20 -1.52 -10.63
CA LYS A 118 -4.45 -2.95 -10.46
C LYS A 118 -4.16 -3.77 -11.72
N GLN A 119 -4.49 -3.23 -12.89
CA GLN A 119 -4.28 -3.89 -14.17
C GLN A 119 -2.80 -4.21 -14.44
N HIS A 120 -1.87 -3.46 -13.86
CA HIS A 120 -0.44 -3.74 -14.01
C HIS A 120 -0.04 -5.09 -13.41
N PHE A 121 -0.84 -5.61 -12.49
CA PHE A 121 -0.55 -6.83 -11.76
C PHE A 121 -1.45 -8.01 -12.15
N GLU A 122 -2.25 -7.88 -13.20
CA GLU A 122 -3.23 -8.93 -13.58
C GLU A 122 -2.59 -10.27 -13.88
N LYS A 123 -1.43 -10.29 -14.53
CA LYS A 123 -0.72 -11.53 -14.85
C LYS A 123 -0.30 -12.29 -13.58
N ILE A 124 -0.02 -11.55 -12.51
CA ILE A 124 0.37 -12.14 -11.22
C ILE A 124 -0.87 -12.60 -10.46
N LYS A 125 -1.94 -11.81 -10.53
CA LYS A 125 -3.20 -12.12 -9.83
C LYS A 125 -3.79 -13.46 -10.23
N ALA A 126 -3.58 -13.88 -11.48
CA ALA A 126 -4.07 -15.16 -11.98
C ALA A 126 -3.33 -16.36 -11.39
N ARG A 127 -2.25 -16.15 -10.65
CA ARG A 127 -1.46 -17.22 -10.03
C ARG A 127 -1.83 -17.31 -8.56
N GLU A 128 -2.42 -18.42 -8.17
CA GLU A 128 -2.81 -18.68 -6.78
C GLU A 128 -1.62 -18.84 -5.82
N GLU A 129 -0.40 -18.70 -6.32
CA GLU A 129 0.84 -18.85 -5.54
C GLU A 129 1.06 -17.77 -4.50
N TYR A 130 0.32 -16.66 -4.60
CA TYR A 130 0.52 -15.54 -3.70
C TYR A 130 -0.70 -15.38 -2.80
N PRO A 131 -0.52 -15.41 -1.47
CA PRO A 131 -1.62 -15.17 -0.54
C PRO A 131 -2.07 -13.70 -0.56
N LEU A 132 -1.43 -12.89 -1.36
CA LEU A 132 -1.65 -11.47 -1.47
C LEU A 132 -2.83 -11.16 -2.38
N ARG A 133 -3.77 -10.35 -1.90
CA ARG A 133 -4.88 -9.86 -2.71
C ARG A 133 -4.53 -8.46 -3.23
N ILE A 134 -4.58 -8.29 -4.55
CA ILE A 134 -4.29 -7.00 -5.19
C ILE A 134 -5.63 -6.34 -5.51
N VAL A 135 -5.87 -5.17 -4.93
CA VAL A 135 -7.17 -4.51 -4.97
C VAL A 135 -7.03 -3.01 -5.24
N THR A 136 -8.09 -2.43 -5.78
CA THR A 136 -8.20 -0.97 -5.87
C THR A 136 -8.58 -0.41 -4.50
N PRO A 137 -8.42 0.92 -4.29
CA PRO A 137 -8.88 1.51 -3.03
C PRO A 137 -10.35 1.25 -2.72
N SER A 138 -11.22 1.36 -3.71
CA SER A 138 -12.65 1.10 -3.51
C SER A 138 -12.93 -0.36 -3.14
N GLU A 139 -12.28 -1.29 -3.84
CA GLU A 139 -12.40 -2.72 -3.53
C GLU A 139 -11.92 -3.03 -2.13
N PHE A 140 -10.83 -2.39 -1.70
CA PHE A 140 -10.31 -2.58 -0.36
C PHE A 140 -11.33 -2.13 0.69
N ILE A 141 -11.90 -0.94 0.52
CA ILE A 141 -12.89 -0.41 1.46
C ILE A 141 -14.09 -1.34 1.55
N ASP A 142 -14.61 -1.79 0.41
CA ASP A 142 -15.74 -2.71 0.38
C ASP A 142 -15.46 -4.03 1.10
N SER A 143 -14.20 -4.49 1.05
CA SER A 143 -13.78 -5.72 1.72
C SER A 143 -13.56 -5.53 3.21
N ILE A 144 -13.02 -4.37 3.62
CA ILE A 144 -12.55 -4.18 4.98
C ILE A 144 -13.60 -3.60 5.93
N LEU A 145 -14.52 -2.77 5.42
CA LEU A 145 -15.52 -2.15 6.31
C LEU A 145 -16.36 -3.17 7.09
N PRO A 146 -16.88 -4.24 6.47
CA PRO A 146 -17.62 -5.25 7.25
C PRO A 146 -16.76 -5.89 8.35
N GLU A 147 -15.47 -6.11 8.07
CA GLU A 147 -14.55 -6.70 9.04
C GLU A 147 -14.28 -5.73 10.20
N ILE A 148 -14.15 -4.43 9.91
CA ILE A 148 -13.97 -3.41 10.93
C ILE A 148 -15.16 -3.36 11.87
N PHE A 149 -16.38 -3.33 11.31
CA PHE A 149 -17.59 -3.31 12.12
C PHE A 149 -17.72 -4.55 12.98
N LYS A 150 -17.35 -5.71 12.43
CA LYS A 150 -17.36 -6.96 13.18
C LYS A 150 -16.40 -6.89 14.39
N GLU A 151 -15.17 -6.43 14.17
CA GLU A 151 -14.18 -6.31 15.26
C GLU A 151 -14.63 -5.33 16.32
N LEU A 152 -15.25 -4.22 15.92
CA LEU A 152 -15.73 -3.22 16.89
C LEU A 152 -16.91 -3.74 17.71
N LYS A 153 -17.74 -4.59 17.15
CA LYS A 153 -18.88 -5.19 17.87
C LYS A 153 -18.45 -6.24 18.90
N GLU A 154 -17.31 -6.90 18.65
CA GLU A 154 -16.80 -7.94 19.55
C GLU A 154 -16.13 -7.37 20.79
N LYS A 155 -16.03 -6.06 20.86
CA LYS A 155 -15.51 -5.36 22.02
C LYS A 155 -16.64 -4.69 22.80
#